data_56b13f2ef1f6746f8a9d42eb644756a8
#
_entry.id   56b13f2ef1f6746f8a9d42eb644756a8
#
_cell.length_a   1.000
_cell.length_b   1.000
_cell.length_c   1.000
_cell.angle_alpha   90.00
_cell.angle_beta   90.00
_cell.angle_gamma   90.00
#
_symmetry.space_group_name_H-M   'P 1'
#
loop_
_entity.id
_entity.type
_entity.pdbx_description
1 polymer ?
#
loop_
_entity_poly.entity_id
_entity_poly.type
_entity_poly.pdbx_seq_one_letter_code
_entity_poly.pdbx_strand_id
1 'polypeptide(L)'
;KDDVLAKMSEKAAQQLSAIIPVSETYSYEVVWASRIHKWVANYVAEEQPKLVFKTGNRSESLFYTSTDLYLLRECQVPVLISAPEKWRKSSNILAAIDLSTTKKVKQELNTKILQQARILADGFNTELHVCYTVATSTLLKDLGMQYPDEMERHAQNELDEKIKAICSQYNIEPRNFHIKAGEPGKVITSIAAQSKAGVVVIGMIGRSGISGKVFGNTAEKTLSLLKTDVLALNP
;
A
#
# COMPACT_ATOMS: atom_id res chain seq x y z
N LYS A 1 24.52 16.68 -21.81
CA LYS A 1 23.98 15.67 -20.91
C LYS A 1 24.79 15.65 -19.61
N ASP A 2 26.10 15.52 -19.69
CA ASP A 2 26.97 15.38 -18.51
C ASP A 2 26.97 16.63 -17.63
N ASP A 3 26.92 17.82 -18.24
CA ASP A 3 26.79 19.09 -17.53
C ASP A 3 25.48 19.22 -16.74
N VAL A 4 24.40 18.67 -17.28
CA VAL A 4 23.10 18.62 -16.59
C VAL A 4 23.14 17.64 -15.41
N LEU A 5 23.74 16.47 -15.61
CA LEU A 5 23.89 15.48 -14.54
C LEU A 5 24.77 16.03 -13.40
N ALA A 6 25.87 16.73 -13.71
CA ALA A 6 26.72 17.35 -12.70
C ALA A 6 25.96 18.39 -11.86
N LYS A 7 25.21 19.30 -12.49
CA LYS A 7 24.37 20.27 -11.78
C LYS A 7 23.29 19.61 -10.92
N MET A 8 22.66 18.55 -11.42
CA MET A 8 21.67 17.80 -10.66
C MET A 8 22.29 17.08 -9.47
N SER A 9 23.51 16.53 -9.63
CA SER A 9 24.25 15.88 -8.57
C SER A 9 24.61 16.86 -7.44
N GLU A 10 25.11 18.04 -7.78
CA GLU A 10 25.41 19.09 -6.81
C GLU A 10 24.16 19.52 -6.02
N LYS A 11 23.03 19.72 -6.73
CA LYS A 11 21.75 20.05 -6.10
C LYS A 11 21.26 18.92 -5.18
N ALA A 12 21.39 17.67 -5.61
CA ALA A 12 21.02 16.51 -4.79
C ALA A 12 21.87 16.44 -3.51
N ALA A 13 23.19 16.64 -3.62
CA ALA A 13 24.10 16.68 -2.48
C ALA A 13 23.67 17.73 -1.44
N GLN A 14 23.39 18.96 -1.91
CA GLN A 14 22.93 20.05 -1.05
C GLN A 14 21.60 19.74 -0.34
N GLN A 15 20.65 19.16 -1.07
CA GLN A 15 19.35 18.79 -0.49
C GLN A 15 19.46 17.66 0.53
N LEU A 16 20.24 16.63 0.24
CA LEU A 16 20.43 15.49 1.13
C LEU A 16 21.16 15.89 2.41
N SER A 17 22.24 16.68 2.31
CA SER A 17 22.97 17.17 3.48
C SER A 17 22.15 18.06 4.41
N ALA A 18 21.11 18.73 3.88
CA ALA A 18 20.19 19.54 4.68
C ALA A 18 19.12 18.73 5.42
N ILE A 19 18.85 17.49 4.98
CA ILE A 19 17.74 16.66 5.49
C ILE A 19 18.26 15.49 6.34
N ILE A 20 19.37 14.87 5.91
CA ILE A 20 19.90 13.65 6.55
C ILE A 20 20.85 14.07 7.68
N PRO A 21 20.63 13.57 8.92
CA PRO A 21 21.52 13.85 10.04
C PRO A 21 22.95 13.37 9.75
N VAL A 22 23.94 14.10 10.27
CA VAL A 22 25.38 13.77 10.09
C VAL A 22 25.73 12.37 10.65
N SER A 23 24.95 11.87 11.61
CA SER A 23 25.13 10.54 12.17
C SER A 23 24.71 9.39 11.24
N GLU A 24 23.98 9.69 10.17
CA GLU A 24 23.48 8.68 9.26
C GLU A 24 24.40 8.51 8.03
N THR A 25 24.59 7.26 7.63
CA THR A 25 25.36 6.92 6.43
C THR A 25 24.42 6.81 5.23
N TYR A 26 24.74 7.52 4.17
CA TYR A 26 24.00 7.45 2.91
C TYR A 26 24.93 7.53 1.71
N SER A 27 24.47 6.98 0.60
CA SER A 27 25.05 7.21 -0.73
C SER A 27 23.97 7.74 -1.67
N TYR A 28 24.38 8.45 -2.70
CA TYR A 28 23.45 8.94 -3.73
C TYR A 28 24.06 8.86 -5.11
N GLU A 29 23.19 8.68 -6.08
CA GLU A 29 23.54 8.65 -7.50
C GLU A 29 22.50 9.41 -8.30
N VAL A 30 22.93 10.18 -9.32
CA VAL A 30 22.05 10.84 -10.26
C VAL A 30 22.09 10.11 -11.59
N VAL A 31 20.96 9.49 -11.94
CA VAL A 31 20.85 8.61 -13.09
C VAL A 31 19.95 9.21 -14.15
N TRP A 32 20.36 9.11 -15.41
CA TRP A 32 19.53 9.42 -16.57
C TRP A 32 19.06 8.12 -17.23
N ALA A 33 17.83 7.73 -16.97
CA ALA A 33 17.23 6.52 -17.53
C ALA A 33 15.93 6.85 -18.28
N SER A 34 15.77 6.32 -19.49
CA SER A 34 14.53 6.46 -20.26
C SER A 34 13.36 5.67 -19.65
N ARG A 35 13.65 4.63 -18.88
CA ARG A 35 12.70 3.76 -18.18
C ARG A 35 13.16 3.59 -16.75
N ILE A 36 12.91 4.60 -15.91
CA ILE A 36 13.38 4.62 -14.53
C ILE A 36 12.91 3.39 -13.72
N HIS A 37 11.68 2.91 -13.94
CA HIS A 37 11.18 1.72 -13.26
C HIS A 37 12.01 0.47 -13.54
N LYS A 38 12.51 0.30 -14.77
CA LYS A 38 13.40 -0.82 -15.12
C LYS A 38 14.76 -0.70 -14.47
N TRP A 39 15.30 0.51 -14.44
CA TRP A 39 16.55 0.77 -13.73
C TRP A 39 16.43 0.42 -12.26
N VAL A 40 15.36 0.89 -11.59
CA VAL A 40 15.09 0.58 -10.18
C VAL A 40 14.90 -0.93 -9.96
N ALA A 41 14.16 -1.62 -10.85
CA ALA A 41 13.95 -3.06 -10.73
C ALA A 41 15.26 -3.85 -10.84
N ASN A 42 16.17 -3.45 -11.74
CA ASN A 42 17.51 -4.06 -11.86
C ASN A 42 18.34 -3.77 -10.60
N TYR A 43 18.37 -2.54 -10.14
CA TYR A 43 19.07 -2.15 -8.92
C TYR A 43 18.58 -2.95 -7.70
N VAL A 44 17.25 -3.12 -7.57
CA VAL A 44 16.66 -3.96 -6.51
C VAL A 44 17.08 -5.41 -6.61
N ALA A 45 17.20 -5.96 -7.83
CA ALA A 45 17.64 -7.34 -8.03
C ALA A 45 19.13 -7.55 -7.65
N GLU A 46 19.96 -6.53 -7.87
CA GLU A 46 21.40 -6.57 -7.57
C GLU A 46 21.68 -6.30 -6.08
N GLU A 47 21.13 -5.22 -5.53
CA GLU A 47 21.46 -4.71 -4.18
C GLU A 47 20.53 -5.23 -3.07
N GLN A 48 19.38 -5.81 -3.43
CA GLN A 48 18.40 -6.40 -2.51
C GLN A 48 18.03 -5.48 -1.30
N PRO A 49 17.63 -4.22 -1.53
CA PRO A 49 17.27 -3.31 -0.46
C PRO A 49 16.05 -3.85 0.30
N LYS A 50 15.90 -3.45 1.58
CA LYS A 50 14.73 -3.84 2.39
C LYS A 50 13.44 -3.14 1.96
N LEU A 51 13.57 -1.96 1.36
CA LEU A 51 12.44 -1.11 0.96
C LEU A 51 12.85 -0.19 -0.20
N VAL A 52 11.95 0.01 -1.14
CA VAL A 52 12.03 1.10 -2.12
C VAL A 52 11.08 2.20 -1.66
N PHE A 53 11.61 3.40 -1.46
CA PHE A 53 10.81 4.59 -1.15
C PHE A 53 10.81 5.55 -2.32
N LYS A 54 9.64 6.02 -2.72
CA LYS A 54 9.48 6.96 -3.83
C LYS A 54 8.42 8.00 -3.55
N THR A 55 8.70 9.26 -3.85
CA THR A 55 7.68 10.30 -3.92
C THR A 55 6.71 10.02 -5.05
N GLY A 56 5.42 9.94 -4.75
CA GLY A 56 4.38 9.70 -5.73
C GLY A 56 4.15 10.92 -6.63
N ASN A 57 4.16 10.72 -7.92
CA ASN A 57 3.69 11.69 -8.90
C ASN A 57 2.28 11.26 -9.34
N ARG A 58 1.27 11.71 -8.62
CA ARG A 58 -0.13 11.46 -8.96
C ARG A 58 -0.57 12.49 -9.99
N SER A 59 -0.28 12.23 -11.26
CA SER A 59 -0.93 12.99 -12.33
C SER A 59 -2.39 12.56 -12.41
N GLU A 60 -3.32 13.50 -12.50
CA GLU A 60 -4.76 13.28 -12.65
C GLU A 60 -5.15 12.62 -13.99
N SER A 61 -4.16 12.24 -14.82
CA SER A 61 -4.38 11.62 -16.11
C SER A 61 -4.74 10.14 -15.96
N LEU A 62 -5.98 9.80 -16.27
CA LEU A 62 -6.54 8.45 -16.28
C LEU A 62 -5.85 7.47 -17.25
N PHE A 63 -4.97 7.95 -18.12
CA PHE A 63 -4.30 7.16 -19.17
C PHE A 63 -2.81 6.97 -18.94
N TYR A 64 -2.27 7.47 -17.83
CA TYR A 64 -0.84 7.39 -17.54
C TYR A 64 -0.55 6.23 -16.61
N THR A 65 0.14 5.21 -17.14
CA THR A 65 0.72 4.15 -16.30
C THR A 65 1.94 4.76 -15.63
N SER A 66 1.76 5.24 -14.42
CA SER A 66 2.81 5.93 -13.69
C SER A 66 3.98 4.99 -13.39
N THR A 67 5.18 5.55 -13.26
CA THR A 67 6.35 4.83 -12.74
C THR A 67 6.01 4.09 -11.45
N ASP A 68 5.12 4.67 -10.63
CA ASP A 68 4.65 4.10 -9.37
C ASP A 68 3.99 2.73 -9.57
N LEU A 69 3.06 2.63 -10.54
CA LEU A 69 2.39 1.36 -10.84
C LEU A 69 3.35 0.29 -11.37
N TYR A 70 4.35 0.70 -12.17
CA TYR A 70 5.39 -0.22 -12.62
C TYR A 70 6.25 -0.72 -11.47
N LEU A 71 6.68 0.16 -10.56
CA LEU A 71 7.47 -0.23 -9.39
C LEU A 71 6.69 -1.19 -8.50
N LEU A 72 5.45 -0.87 -8.20
CA LEU A 72 4.57 -1.73 -7.40
C LEU A 72 4.36 -3.10 -8.01
N ARG A 73 4.41 -3.22 -9.34
CA ARG A 73 4.25 -4.48 -10.06
C ARG A 73 5.54 -5.30 -10.14
N GLU A 74 6.66 -4.64 -10.38
CA GLU A 74 7.91 -5.29 -10.80
C GLU A 74 8.93 -5.44 -9.67
N CYS A 75 8.88 -4.57 -8.64
CA CYS A 75 9.77 -4.69 -7.49
C CYS A 75 9.46 -5.94 -6.67
N GLN A 76 10.53 -6.65 -6.30
CA GLN A 76 10.44 -7.85 -5.46
C GLN A 76 10.44 -7.53 -3.96
N VAL A 77 10.78 -6.31 -3.60
CA VAL A 77 10.81 -5.81 -2.22
C VAL A 77 9.63 -4.87 -1.97
N PRO A 78 9.27 -4.60 -0.71
CA PRO A 78 8.25 -3.61 -0.36
C PRO A 78 8.50 -2.26 -1.04
N VAL A 79 7.43 -1.60 -1.48
CA VAL A 79 7.49 -0.29 -2.12
C VAL A 79 6.61 0.69 -1.34
N LEU A 80 7.20 1.76 -0.83
CA LEU A 80 6.48 2.87 -0.20
C LEU A 80 6.37 4.02 -1.19
N ILE A 81 5.15 4.36 -1.57
CA ILE A 81 4.84 5.54 -2.39
C ILE A 81 4.32 6.64 -1.47
N SER A 82 5.09 7.70 -1.33
CA SER A 82 4.69 8.85 -0.51
C SER A 82 3.77 9.79 -1.28
N ALA A 83 2.69 10.19 -0.63
CA ALA A 83 1.80 11.23 -1.14
C ALA A 83 2.43 12.63 -0.99
N PRO A 84 2.05 13.62 -1.82
CA PRO A 84 2.56 14.99 -1.69
C PRO A 84 2.02 15.72 -0.46
N GLU A 85 0.98 15.20 0.17
CA GLU A 85 0.37 15.83 1.34
C GLU A 85 1.18 15.56 2.61
N LYS A 86 1.29 16.58 3.48
CA LYS A 86 2.00 16.44 4.76
C LYS A 86 1.22 15.53 5.72
N TRP A 87 1.93 14.68 6.42
CA TRP A 87 1.38 13.89 7.51
C TRP A 87 0.83 14.78 8.62
N ARG A 88 -0.34 14.44 9.11
CA ARG A 88 -0.89 15.05 10.32
C ARG A 88 -0.27 14.37 11.55
N LYS A 89 -0.09 15.11 12.64
CA LYS A 89 0.49 14.57 13.90
C LYS A 89 -0.26 13.35 14.48
N SER A 90 -1.50 13.12 14.08
CA SER A 90 -2.36 12.01 14.53
C SER A 90 -2.74 11.08 13.39
N SER A 91 -1.84 10.84 12.44
CA SER A 91 -2.13 9.95 11.32
C SER A 91 -1.96 8.48 11.75
N ASN A 92 -3.03 7.69 11.58
CA ASN A 92 -3.05 6.27 11.90
C ASN A 92 -2.50 5.41 10.76
N ILE A 93 -2.31 4.13 11.01
CA ILE A 93 -1.95 3.12 10.00
C ILE A 93 -3.17 2.28 9.68
N LEU A 94 -3.44 2.04 8.39
CA LEU A 94 -4.51 1.16 7.94
C LEU A 94 -3.93 -0.05 7.20
N ALA A 95 -4.21 -1.26 7.68
CA ALA A 95 -3.90 -2.52 7.01
C ALA A 95 -5.13 -3.01 6.23
N ALA A 96 -5.01 -3.22 4.92
CA ALA A 96 -6.09 -3.80 4.11
C ALA A 96 -5.78 -5.27 3.81
N ILE A 97 -6.63 -6.20 4.30
CA ILE A 97 -6.43 -7.64 4.22
C ILE A 97 -7.62 -8.35 3.55
N ASP A 98 -7.39 -9.57 3.04
CA ASP A 98 -8.41 -10.43 2.43
C ASP A 98 -8.66 -11.65 3.34
N LEU A 99 -9.69 -11.59 4.17
CA LEU A 99 -10.05 -12.71 5.09
C LEU A 99 -10.76 -13.87 4.40
N SER A 100 -11.34 -13.65 3.21
CA SER A 100 -12.06 -14.68 2.46
C SER A 100 -11.14 -15.66 1.75
N THR A 101 -9.85 -15.37 1.69
CA THR A 101 -8.92 -16.17 0.89
C THR A 101 -8.59 -17.52 1.55
N THR A 102 -8.66 -18.58 0.75
CA THR A 102 -8.18 -19.92 1.11
C THR A 102 -6.77 -20.22 0.57
N LYS A 103 -6.24 -19.33 -0.28
CA LYS A 103 -4.92 -19.51 -0.89
C LYS A 103 -3.81 -19.18 0.10
N LYS A 104 -2.93 -20.13 0.40
CA LYS A 104 -1.82 -20.00 1.36
C LYS A 104 -0.97 -18.74 1.13
N VAL A 105 -0.57 -18.48 -0.13
CA VAL A 105 0.21 -17.28 -0.49
C VAL A 105 -0.47 -15.98 -0.09
N LYS A 106 -1.80 -15.89 -0.22
CA LYS A 106 -2.56 -14.71 0.21
C LYS A 106 -2.70 -14.60 1.71
N GLN A 107 -2.82 -15.74 2.41
CA GLN A 107 -2.84 -15.77 3.88
C GLN A 107 -1.50 -15.32 4.45
N GLU A 108 -0.39 -15.79 3.87
CA GLU A 108 0.96 -15.34 4.22
C GLU A 108 1.15 -13.85 3.95
N LEU A 109 0.61 -13.34 2.83
CA LEU A 109 0.63 -11.91 2.55
C LEU A 109 -0.18 -11.09 3.55
N ASN A 110 -1.37 -11.56 3.97
CA ASN A 110 -2.12 -10.91 5.05
C ASN A 110 -1.29 -10.80 6.35
N THR A 111 -0.57 -11.87 6.69
CA THR A 111 0.33 -11.87 7.86
C THR A 111 1.45 -10.82 7.70
N LYS A 112 2.10 -10.76 6.54
CA LYS A 112 3.11 -9.73 6.23
C LYS A 112 2.54 -8.32 6.33
N ILE A 113 1.32 -8.10 5.81
CA ILE A 113 0.64 -6.79 5.87
C ILE A 113 0.42 -6.37 7.32
N LEU A 114 -0.13 -7.25 8.16
CA LEU A 114 -0.41 -6.97 9.56
C LEU A 114 0.88 -6.70 10.35
N GLN A 115 1.93 -7.50 10.12
CA GLN A 115 3.23 -7.31 10.75
C GLN A 115 3.85 -5.95 10.40
N GLN A 116 3.90 -5.60 9.12
CA GLN A 116 4.48 -4.32 8.69
C GLN A 116 3.64 -3.13 9.17
N ALA A 117 2.31 -3.25 9.14
CA ALA A 117 1.43 -2.22 9.64
C ALA A 117 1.60 -2.02 11.17
N ARG A 118 1.80 -3.10 11.94
CA ARG A 118 2.07 -3.00 13.38
C ARG A 118 3.40 -2.31 13.65
N ILE A 119 4.47 -2.71 12.93
CA ILE A 119 5.79 -2.07 13.04
C ILE A 119 5.69 -0.56 12.77
N LEU A 120 4.96 -0.16 11.75
CA LEU A 120 4.76 1.26 11.44
C LEU A 120 3.96 1.96 12.55
N ALA A 121 2.88 1.37 13.03
CA ALA A 121 2.06 1.97 14.08
C ALA A 121 2.84 2.14 15.38
N ASP A 122 3.68 1.16 15.75
CA ASP A 122 4.56 1.25 16.91
C ASP A 122 5.65 2.34 16.71
N GLY A 123 6.28 2.36 15.54
CA GLY A 123 7.33 3.34 15.22
C GLY A 123 6.83 4.78 15.21
N PHE A 124 5.58 5.01 14.81
CA PHE A 124 4.95 6.34 14.81
C PHE A 124 4.13 6.62 16.07
N ASN A 125 4.04 5.68 17.00
CA ASN A 125 3.23 5.76 18.23
C ASN A 125 1.77 6.16 17.92
N THR A 126 1.12 5.37 17.05
CA THR A 126 -0.23 5.62 16.55
C THR A 126 -1.07 4.34 16.52
N GLU A 127 -2.38 4.48 16.25
CA GLU A 127 -3.28 3.33 16.20
C GLU A 127 -3.14 2.55 14.89
N LEU A 128 -3.28 1.22 15.00
CA LEU A 128 -3.42 0.32 13.86
C LEU A 128 -4.91 0.05 13.62
N HIS A 129 -5.37 0.38 12.43
CA HIS A 129 -6.69 0.01 11.91
C HIS A 129 -6.55 -1.12 10.90
N VAL A 130 -7.55 -1.98 10.82
CA VAL A 130 -7.62 -3.06 9.83
C VAL A 130 -8.90 -2.92 9.03
N CYS A 131 -8.81 -3.11 7.72
CA CYS A 131 -9.94 -3.13 6.81
C CYS A 131 -10.03 -4.47 6.08
N TYR A 132 -11.17 -5.14 6.20
CA TYR A 132 -11.59 -6.24 5.35
C TYR A 132 -12.81 -5.83 4.54
N THR A 133 -12.75 -6.02 3.23
CA THR A 133 -13.86 -5.70 2.32
C THR A 133 -14.56 -6.96 1.86
N VAL A 134 -15.84 -7.06 2.18
CA VAL A 134 -16.75 -8.08 1.61
C VAL A 134 -17.13 -7.60 0.21
N ALA A 135 -16.56 -8.25 -0.82
CA ALA A 135 -16.77 -7.84 -2.19
C ALA A 135 -18.23 -8.00 -2.62
N THR A 136 -18.81 -6.94 -3.17
CA THR A 136 -20.16 -6.94 -3.74
C THR A 136 -20.11 -6.87 -5.27
N SER A 137 -21.11 -7.46 -5.90
CA SER A 137 -21.36 -7.28 -7.33
C SER A 137 -22.28 -6.07 -7.53
N THR A 138 -21.84 -5.08 -8.29
CA THR A 138 -22.66 -3.90 -8.63
C THR A 138 -23.99 -4.32 -9.25
N LEU A 139 -23.95 -5.28 -10.18
CA LEU A 139 -25.14 -5.79 -10.84
C LEU A 139 -26.14 -6.42 -9.85
N LEU A 140 -25.67 -7.27 -8.93
CA LEU A 140 -26.56 -7.92 -7.96
C LEU A 140 -27.11 -6.92 -6.93
N LYS A 141 -26.35 -5.91 -6.59
CA LYS A 141 -26.81 -4.81 -5.73
C LYS A 141 -27.92 -3.99 -6.42
N ASP A 142 -27.73 -3.64 -7.68
CA ASP A 142 -28.70 -2.86 -8.47
C ASP A 142 -30.00 -3.66 -8.73
N LEU A 143 -29.90 -5.00 -8.75
CA LEU A 143 -31.05 -5.89 -8.81
C LEU A 143 -31.72 -6.18 -7.45
N GLY A 144 -31.25 -5.53 -6.36
CA GLY A 144 -31.79 -5.77 -5.03
C GLY A 144 -31.50 -7.17 -4.46
N MET A 145 -30.49 -7.86 -4.99
CA MET A 145 -30.11 -9.22 -4.58
C MET A 145 -28.98 -9.26 -3.56
N GLN A 146 -28.40 -8.12 -3.22
CA GLN A 146 -27.35 -7.97 -2.21
C GLN A 146 -27.64 -6.78 -1.30
N TYR A 147 -27.66 -7.05 0.00
CA TYR A 147 -27.85 -6.06 1.05
C TYR A 147 -26.53 -5.89 1.82
N PRO A 148 -25.80 -4.76 1.62
CA PRO A 148 -24.50 -4.54 2.23
C PRO A 148 -24.45 -4.78 3.73
N ASP A 149 -25.42 -4.25 4.47
CA ASP A 149 -25.48 -4.37 5.93
C ASP A 149 -25.67 -5.82 6.42
N GLU A 150 -26.39 -6.64 5.66
CA GLU A 150 -26.54 -8.07 5.96
C GLU A 150 -25.26 -8.84 5.69
N MET A 151 -24.59 -8.52 4.58
CA MET A 151 -23.30 -9.11 4.23
C MET A 151 -22.22 -8.76 5.25
N GLU A 152 -22.19 -7.52 5.74
CA GLU A 152 -21.27 -7.08 6.80
C GLU A 152 -21.53 -7.85 8.10
N ARG A 153 -22.80 -7.96 8.55
CA ARG A 153 -23.20 -8.71 9.75
C ARG A 153 -22.88 -10.20 9.63
N HIS A 154 -23.15 -10.80 8.48
CA HIS A 154 -22.84 -12.21 8.23
C HIS A 154 -21.32 -12.44 8.30
N ALA A 155 -20.54 -11.62 7.60
CA ALA A 155 -19.08 -11.73 7.64
C ALA A 155 -18.51 -11.49 9.05
N GLN A 156 -19.08 -10.52 9.81
CA GLN A 156 -18.69 -10.29 11.20
C GLN A 156 -18.91 -11.54 12.07
N ASN A 157 -20.07 -12.17 11.97
CA ASN A 157 -20.40 -13.36 12.76
C ASN A 157 -19.56 -14.58 12.35
N GLU A 158 -19.38 -14.79 11.05
CA GLU A 158 -18.62 -15.94 10.52
C GLU A 158 -17.13 -15.84 10.85
N LEU A 159 -16.58 -14.64 10.89
CA LEU A 159 -15.15 -14.40 11.08
C LEU A 159 -14.79 -13.94 12.50
N ASP A 160 -15.75 -13.90 13.43
CA ASP A 160 -15.59 -13.33 14.78
C ASP A 160 -14.36 -13.87 15.53
N GLU A 161 -14.21 -15.20 15.58
CA GLU A 161 -13.06 -15.82 16.25
C GLU A 161 -11.72 -15.47 15.56
N LYS A 162 -11.71 -15.40 14.24
CA LYS A 162 -10.50 -15.02 13.47
C LYS A 162 -10.15 -13.56 13.69
N ILE A 163 -11.16 -12.69 13.76
CA ILE A 163 -10.99 -11.27 14.04
C ILE A 163 -10.44 -11.06 15.44
N LYS A 164 -11.02 -11.72 16.45
CA LYS A 164 -10.53 -11.68 17.83
C LYS A 164 -9.07 -12.13 17.94
N ALA A 165 -8.71 -13.21 17.25
CA ALA A 165 -7.34 -13.71 17.22
C ALA A 165 -6.39 -12.67 16.60
N ILE A 166 -6.75 -12.05 15.48
CA ILE A 166 -5.96 -10.99 14.84
C ILE A 166 -5.83 -9.78 15.78
N CYS A 167 -6.94 -9.32 16.36
CA CYS A 167 -6.94 -8.19 17.29
C CYS A 167 -6.00 -8.43 18.47
N SER A 168 -6.06 -9.63 19.09
CA SER A 168 -5.18 -10.01 20.18
C SER A 168 -3.72 -10.09 19.75
N GLN A 169 -3.43 -10.75 18.62
CA GLN A 169 -2.06 -10.98 18.14
C GLN A 169 -1.33 -9.68 17.76
N TYR A 170 -2.04 -8.72 17.19
CA TYR A 170 -1.46 -7.47 16.68
C TYR A 170 -1.80 -6.24 17.54
N ASN A 171 -2.33 -6.43 18.74
CA ASN A 171 -2.74 -5.37 19.67
C ASN A 171 -3.61 -4.31 18.97
N ILE A 172 -4.72 -4.78 18.36
CA ILE A 172 -5.67 -3.94 17.65
C ILE A 172 -6.94 -3.83 18.50
N GLU A 173 -7.39 -2.61 18.76
CA GLU A 173 -8.67 -2.37 19.40
C GLU A 173 -9.80 -2.90 18.52
N PRO A 174 -10.79 -3.65 19.05
CA PRO A 174 -11.89 -4.20 18.23
C PRO A 174 -12.62 -3.14 17.38
N ARG A 175 -12.78 -1.92 17.89
CA ARG A 175 -13.36 -0.78 17.15
C ARG A 175 -12.55 -0.35 15.92
N ASN A 176 -11.26 -0.69 15.88
CA ASN A 176 -10.37 -0.37 14.78
C ASN A 176 -10.32 -1.47 13.71
N PHE A 177 -11.14 -2.52 13.87
CA PHE A 177 -11.31 -3.55 12.87
C PHE A 177 -12.58 -3.29 12.06
N HIS A 178 -12.44 -2.97 10.78
CA HIS A 178 -13.52 -2.52 9.91
C HIS A 178 -13.88 -3.60 8.89
N ILE A 179 -15.12 -4.08 8.95
CA ILE A 179 -15.70 -4.95 7.91
C ILE A 179 -16.72 -4.13 7.15
N LYS A 180 -16.51 -3.98 5.84
CA LYS A 180 -17.41 -3.21 4.98
C LYS A 180 -17.66 -3.93 3.67
N ALA A 181 -18.94 -3.97 3.26
CA ALA A 181 -19.33 -4.51 1.98
C ALA A 181 -19.24 -3.44 0.87
N GLY A 182 -18.63 -3.81 -0.26
CA GLY A 182 -18.54 -2.89 -1.38
C GLY A 182 -17.40 -3.19 -2.36
N GLU A 183 -17.11 -2.21 -3.19
CA GLU A 183 -15.94 -2.24 -4.06
C GLU A 183 -14.68 -1.95 -3.23
N PRO A 184 -13.69 -2.87 -3.19
CA PRO A 184 -12.55 -2.73 -2.28
C PRO A 184 -11.80 -1.40 -2.38
N GLY A 185 -11.56 -0.90 -3.60
CA GLY A 185 -10.87 0.39 -3.76
C GLY A 185 -11.59 1.55 -3.09
N LYS A 186 -12.91 1.61 -3.19
CA LYS A 186 -13.74 2.65 -2.57
C LYS A 186 -13.82 2.47 -1.06
N VAL A 187 -14.01 1.23 -0.60
CA VAL A 187 -14.10 0.91 0.83
C VAL A 187 -12.79 1.25 1.54
N ILE A 188 -11.65 0.79 1.03
CA ILE A 188 -10.33 1.07 1.62
C ILE A 188 -10.10 2.58 1.69
N THR A 189 -10.41 3.32 0.62
CA THR A 189 -10.26 4.80 0.60
C THR A 189 -11.16 5.48 1.61
N SER A 190 -12.40 5.02 1.75
CA SER A 190 -13.36 5.56 2.74
C SER A 190 -12.88 5.31 4.17
N ILE A 191 -12.44 4.10 4.49
CA ILE A 191 -11.92 3.75 5.81
C ILE A 191 -10.61 4.49 6.09
N ALA A 192 -9.71 4.65 5.11
CA ALA A 192 -8.50 5.44 5.27
C ALA A 192 -8.80 6.90 5.66
N ALA A 193 -9.83 7.49 5.04
CA ALA A 193 -10.25 8.84 5.39
C ALA A 193 -10.89 8.91 6.80
N GLN A 194 -11.77 7.97 7.14
CA GLN A 194 -12.45 7.90 8.44
C GLN A 194 -11.48 7.67 9.60
N SER A 195 -10.53 6.74 9.42
CA SER A 195 -9.49 6.43 10.41
C SER A 195 -8.35 7.45 10.43
N LYS A 196 -8.39 8.47 9.57
CA LYS A 196 -7.30 9.46 9.40
C LYS A 196 -5.96 8.77 9.12
N ALA A 197 -5.95 7.73 8.30
CA ALA A 197 -4.74 7.00 8.00
C ALA A 197 -3.72 7.89 7.26
N GLY A 198 -2.48 7.89 7.74
CA GLY A 198 -1.33 8.49 7.06
C GLY A 198 -0.69 7.52 6.09
N VAL A 199 -0.71 6.21 6.44
CA VAL A 199 -0.23 5.13 5.57
C VAL A 199 -1.30 4.06 5.44
N VAL A 200 -1.50 3.59 4.22
CA VAL A 200 -2.26 2.37 3.93
C VAL A 200 -1.31 1.25 3.51
N VAL A 201 -1.34 0.14 4.22
CA VAL A 201 -0.54 -1.06 3.91
C VAL A 201 -1.41 -2.04 3.14
N ILE A 202 -1.01 -2.40 1.92
CA ILE A 202 -1.77 -3.27 1.01
C ILE A 202 -0.90 -4.38 0.43
N GLY A 203 -1.54 -5.49 0.06
CA GLY A 203 -0.91 -6.58 -0.68
C GLY A 203 -1.05 -6.43 -2.19
N MET A 204 0.02 -6.73 -2.90
CA MET A 204 0.08 -6.71 -4.36
C MET A 204 0.13 -8.15 -4.88
N ILE A 205 -1.02 -8.73 -5.18
CA ILE A 205 -1.07 -10.03 -5.85
C ILE A 205 -1.56 -9.83 -7.28
N GLY A 206 -0.66 -10.06 -8.24
CA GLY A 206 -1.03 -10.20 -9.63
C GLY A 206 -1.91 -11.44 -9.82
N ARG A 207 -2.90 -11.38 -10.71
CA ARG A 207 -3.57 -12.59 -11.20
C ARG A 207 -2.52 -13.41 -11.94
N SER A 208 -2.09 -14.51 -11.34
CA SER A 208 -1.23 -15.50 -11.98
C SER A 208 -2.05 -16.23 -13.05
N GLY A 209 -1.88 -15.82 -14.30
CA GLY A 209 -2.42 -16.49 -15.46
C GLY A 209 -1.65 -16.06 -16.68
N ILE A 210 -0.90 -16.98 -17.27
CA ILE A 210 -0.32 -16.94 -18.63
C ILE A 210 0.19 -15.56 -19.07
N SER A 211 1.53 -15.38 -19.03
CA SER A 211 2.29 -14.25 -19.56
C SER A 211 2.03 -12.87 -18.93
N GLY A 212 2.68 -12.58 -17.84
CA GLY A 212 2.86 -11.23 -17.31
C GLY A 212 2.17 -10.97 -15.98
N LYS A 213 2.88 -10.29 -15.11
CA LYS A 213 2.38 -9.80 -13.82
C LYS A 213 1.25 -8.81 -14.06
N VAL A 214 0.00 -9.28 -14.08
CA VAL A 214 -1.18 -8.42 -14.23
C VAL A 214 -1.52 -7.84 -12.88
N PHE A 215 -1.56 -6.52 -12.79
CA PHE A 215 -2.05 -5.80 -11.62
C PHE A 215 -3.48 -6.25 -11.30
N GLY A 216 -3.77 -6.52 -10.03
CA GLY A 216 -5.15 -6.71 -9.63
C GLY A 216 -5.91 -5.38 -9.76
N ASN A 217 -7.03 -5.36 -10.48
CA ASN A 217 -7.88 -4.18 -10.66
C ASN A 217 -8.18 -3.45 -9.34
N THR A 218 -8.25 -4.17 -8.23
CA THR A 218 -8.48 -3.62 -6.89
C THR A 218 -7.35 -2.73 -6.42
N ALA A 219 -6.09 -3.21 -6.50
CA ALA A 219 -4.93 -2.45 -6.05
C ALA A 219 -4.72 -1.19 -6.88
N GLU A 220 -4.87 -1.27 -8.21
CA GLU A 220 -4.77 -0.13 -9.12
C GLU A 220 -5.83 0.94 -8.82
N LYS A 221 -7.09 0.51 -8.66
CA LYS A 221 -8.18 1.42 -8.27
C LYS A 221 -7.97 2.02 -6.89
N THR A 222 -7.52 1.23 -5.92
CA THR A 222 -7.21 1.72 -4.57
C THR A 222 -6.14 2.80 -4.63
N LEU A 223 -5.05 2.55 -5.35
CA LEU A 223 -3.94 3.50 -5.50
C LEU A 223 -4.34 4.79 -6.18
N SER A 224 -5.23 4.74 -7.19
CA SER A 224 -5.71 5.94 -7.88
C SER A 224 -6.61 6.83 -7.02
N LEU A 225 -7.26 6.25 -6.01
CA LEU A 225 -8.20 6.96 -5.14
C LEU A 225 -7.57 7.43 -3.81
N LEU A 226 -6.53 6.74 -3.34
CA LEU A 226 -5.86 7.09 -2.07
C LEU A 226 -5.06 8.39 -2.21
N LYS A 227 -5.20 9.27 -1.23
CA LYS A 227 -4.41 10.52 -1.09
C LYS A 227 -3.35 10.43 0.01
N THR A 228 -3.19 9.26 0.60
CA THR A 228 -2.24 8.95 1.67
C THR A 228 -1.05 8.18 1.14
N ASP A 229 -0.01 8.03 1.95
CA ASP A 229 1.11 7.16 1.63
C ASP A 229 0.63 5.71 1.51
N VAL A 230 1.25 4.94 0.63
CA VAL A 230 0.91 3.54 0.41
C VAL A 230 2.15 2.67 0.49
N LEU A 231 2.15 1.75 1.46
CA LEU A 231 3.13 0.66 1.53
C LEU A 231 2.54 -0.57 0.87
N ALA A 232 3.11 -0.96 -0.25
CA ALA A 232 2.71 -2.14 -1.00
C ALA A 232 3.68 -3.29 -0.76
N LEU A 233 3.13 -4.47 -0.46
CA LEU A 233 3.87 -5.69 -0.16
C LEU A 233 3.60 -6.76 -1.20
N ASN A 234 4.64 -7.45 -1.62
CA ASN A 234 4.54 -8.64 -2.47
C ASN A 234 4.56 -9.92 -1.62
N PRO A 235 3.99 -11.03 -2.14
CA PRO A 235 3.97 -12.33 -1.47
C PRO A 235 5.34 -12.85 -1.05
#